data_9211b4fd6cfe5cc2fd8274bd22e07c61
#
_entry.id   9211b4fd6cfe5cc2fd8274bd22e07c61
#
_cell.length_a   1.000
_cell.length_b   1.000
_cell.length_c   1.000
_cell.angle_alpha   90.00
_cell.angle_beta   90.00
_cell.angle_gamma   90.00
#
_symmetry.space_group_name_H-M   'P 1'
#
loop_
_entity.id
_entity.type
_entity.pdbx_description
1 polymer ?
#
loop_
_entity_poly.entity_id
_entity_poly.type
_entity_poly.pdbx_seq_one_letter_code
_entity_poly.pdbx_strand_id
1 'polypeptide(L)'
;MNFRYSDYSIEELRSEIGRLKEKAQKAEQLGNVSEVAVNERKMQVALAYTMNPGDFSKDTIYQLKMEPGLKFKVDYINGVFAWGHRVNLLDEMYEKQEAIPISLLGDEISSADKKV
;
A
#
# COMPACT_ATOMS: atom_id res chain seq x y z
N MET A 1 -15.86 18.15 3.73
CA MET A 1 -15.21 18.31 2.42
C MET A 1 -14.66 16.98 1.95
N ASN A 2 -15.06 16.58 0.76
CA ASN A 2 -14.63 15.29 0.24
C ASN A 2 -13.41 15.47 -0.64
N PHE A 3 -12.30 14.93 -0.19
CA PHE A 3 -11.11 14.91 -1.01
C PHE A 3 -11.07 13.62 -1.78
N ARG A 4 -11.08 13.73 -3.09
CA ARG A 4 -10.89 12.57 -3.94
C ARG A 4 -9.53 12.70 -4.57
N TYR A 5 -8.60 11.88 -4.12
CA TYR A 5 -7.26 11.88 -4.69
C TYR A 5 -7.28 11.56 -6.19
N SER A 6 -8.31 10.88 -6.64
CA SER A 6 -8.46 10.60 -8.08
C SER A 6 -8.61 11.88 -8.91
N ASP A 7 -9.02 12.99 -8.30
CA ASP A 7 -9.18 14.27 -8.98
C ASP A 7 -7.93 15.15 -8.86
N TYR A 8 -6.92 14.70 -8.15
CA TYR A 8 -5.71 15.48 -7.93
C TYR A 8 -4.75 15.33 -9.11
N SER A 9 -4.06 16.41 -9.44
CA SER A 9 -2.92 16.34 -10.36
C SER A 9 -1.74 15.68 -9.64
N ILE A 10 -0.72 15.28 -10.40
CA ILE A 10 0.49 14.72 -9.80
C ILE A 10 1.12 15.72 -8.82
N GLU A 11 1.12 17.00 -9.18
CA GLU A 11 1.70 18.02 -8.32
C GLU A 11 0.91 18.18 -7.03
N GLU A 12 -0.42 18.13 -7.13
CA GLU A 12 -1.27 18.19 -5.94
C GLU A 12 -1.07 16.97 -5.05
N LEU A 13 -0.91 15.78 -5.65
CA LEU A 13 -0.64 14.58 -4.89
C LEU A 13 0.70 14.67 -4.15
N ARG A 14 1.73 15.19 -4.82
CA ARG A 14 3.04 15.37 -4.19
C ARG A 14 2.98 16.34 -3.01
N SER A 15 2.24 17.43 -3.17
CA SER A 15 2.03 18.38 -2.07
C SER A 15 1.30 17.74 -0.90
N GLU A 16 0.29 16.96 -1.20
CA GLU A 16 -0.49 16.27 -0.17
C GLU A 16 0.37 15.27 0.59
N ILE A 17 1.20 14.51 -0.13
CA ILE A 17 2.11 13.55 0.48
C ILE A 17 3.08 14.27 1.42
N GLY A 18 3.65 15.39 1.00
CA GLY A 18 4.53 16.19 1.85
C GLY A 18 3.84 16.70 3.09
N ARG A 19 2.61 17.18 2.94
CA ARG A 19 1.81 17.67 4.06
C ARG A 19 1.52 16.56 5.07
N LEU A 20 1.14 15.38 4.58
CA LEU A 20 0.85 14.24 5.43
C LEU A 20 2.09 13.74 6.15
N LYS A 21 3.24 13.78 5.46
CA LYS A 21 4.50 13.40 6.07
C LYS A 21 4.85 14.31 7.23
N GLU A 22 4.67 15.61 7.06
CA GLU A 22 4.91 16.57 8.14
C GLU A 22 3.97 16.35 9.32
N LYS A 23 2.70 16.08 9.04
CA LYS A 23 1.72 15.81 10.10
C LYS A 23 2.08 14.55 10.87
N ALA A 24 2.54 13.51 10.16
CA ALA A 24 2.96 12.29 10.81
C ALA A 24 4.18 12.51 11.70
N GLN A 25 5.14 13.30 11.24
CA GLN A 25 6.33 13.64 12.03
C GLN A 25 5.98 14.42 13.29
N LYS A 26 5.08 15.38 13.18
CA LYS A 26 4.62 16.14 14.36
C LYS A 26 3.89 15.23 15.35
N ALA A 27 3.03 14.36 14.85
CA ALA A 27 2.32 13.42 15.71
C ALA A 27 3.28 12.48 16.42
N GLU A 28 4.33 12.05 15.73
CA GLU A 28 5.35 11.21 16.32
C GLU A 28 6.08 11.91 17.46
N GLN A 29 6.44 13.17 17.24
CA GLN A 29 7.11 13.98 18.26
C GLN A 29 6.23 14.17 19.49
N LEU A 30 4.92 14.23 19.31
CA LEU A 30 3.98 14.38 20.42
C LEU A 30 3.55 13.04 21.03
N GLY A 31 4.06 11.94 20.51
CA GLY A 31 3.71 10.61 20.99
C GLY A 31 2.31 10.16 20.62
N ASN A 32 1.71 10.78 19.61
CA ASN A 32 0.35 10.45 19.20
C ASN A 32 0.38 9.34 18.15
N VAL A 33 0.39 8.10 18.61
CA VAL A 33 0.52 6.93 17.76
C VAL A 33 -0.63 6.80 16.77
N SER A 34 -1.84 7.11 17.21
CA SER A 34 -3.02 7.02 16.34
C SER A 34 -2.94 7.99 15.18
N GLU A 35 -2.51 9.23 15.44
CA GLU A 35 -2.37 10.22 14.39
C GLU A 35 -1.27 9.85 13.39
N VAL A 36 -0.17 9.27 13.89
CA VAL A 36 0.89 8.80 13.00
C VAL A 36 0.32 7.76 12.03
N ALA A 37 -0.38 6.77 12.57
CA ALA A 37 -0.93 5.69 11.74
C ALA A 37 -1.93 6.22 10.71
N VAL A 38 -2.81 7.13 11.11
CA VAL A 38 -3.81 7.70 10.20
C VAL A 38 -3.13 8.45 9.06
N ASN A 39 -2.15 9.29 9.39
CA ASN A 39 -1.47 10.08 8.36
C ASN A 39 -0.63 9.22 7.43
N GLU A 40 0.01 8.19 7.96
CA GLU A 40 0.78 7.26 7.13
C GLU A 40 -0.13 6.50 6.17
N ARG A 41 -1.29 6.08 6.64
CA ARG A 41 -2.25 5.38 5.78
C ARG A 41 -2.74 6.29 4.65
N LYS A 42 -3.08 7.52 4.97
CA LYS A 42 -3.50 8.50 3.96
C LYS A 42 -2.39 8.75 2.95
N MET A 43 -1.15 8.81 3.43
CA MET A 43 0.00 9.02 2.56
C MET A 43 0.17 7.87 1.57
N GLN A 44 -0.02 6.63 2.02
CA GLN A 44 0.08 5.48 1.14
C GLN A 44 -1.01 5.49 0.07
N VAL A 45 -2.22 5.91 0.42
CA VAL A 45 -3.29 6.04 -0.57
C VAL A 45 -2.95 7.13 -1.59
N ALA A 46 -2.45 8.28 -1.14
CA ALA A 46 -2.05 9.33 -2.05
C ALA A 46 -0.91 8.87 -2.98
N LEU A 47 0.06 8.15 -2.43
CA LEU A 47 1.14 7.56 -3.24
C LEU A 47 0.60 6.61 -4.30
N ALA A 48 -0.39 5.80 -3.94
CA ALA A 48 -0.97 4.86 -4.88
C ALA A 48 -1.58 5.57 -6.10
N TYR A 49 -2.14 6.75 -5.91
CA TYR A 49 -2.69 7.54 -7.01
C TYR A 49 -1.63 8.13 -7.93
N THR A 50 -0.35 8.11 -7.53
CA THR A 50 0.74 8.52 -8.42
C THR A 50 1.27 7.35 -9.24
N MET A 51 0.77 6.15 -9.00
CA MET A 51 1.27 4.92 -9.62
C MET A 51 0.30 4.40 -10.67
N ASN A 52 0.79 3.54 -11.53
CA ASN A 52 -0.02 2.90 -12.56
C ASN A 52 -0.51 1.54 -12.07
N PRO A 53 -1.83 1.38 -11.84
CA PRO A 53 -2.35 0.08 -11.41
C PRO A 53 -2.04 -1.05 -12.41
N GLY A 54 -1.85 -0.69 -13.68
CA GLY A 54 -1.52 -1.68 -14.71
C GLY A 54 -0.17 -2.34 -14.54
N ASP A 55 0.67 -1.79 -13.65
CA ASP A 55 1.97 -2.41 -13.36
C ASP A 55 1.85 -3.62 -12.44
N PHE A 56 0.65 -3.88 -11.92
CA PHE A 56 0.41 -4.97 -10.97
C PHE A 56 -0.57 -5.97 -11.56
N SER A 57 -0.32 -7.26 -11.30
CA SER A 57 -1.09 -8.34 -11.92
C SER A 57 -1.85 -9.15 -10.87
N LYS A 58 -3.03 -9.62 -11.28
CA LYS A 58 -3.78 -10.56 -10.46
C LYS A 58 -3.05 -11.89 -10.37
N ASP A 59 -3.38 -12.67 -9.37
CA ASP A 59 -2.81 -14.00 -9.12
C ASP A 59 -1.29 -13.98 -8.95
N THR A 60 -0.77 -12.86 -8.53
CA THR A 60 0.67 -12.64 -8.36
C THR A 60 0.95 -12.33 -6.90
N ILE A 61 2.11 -12.75 -6.42
CA ILE A 61 2.55 -12.49 -5.06
C ILE A 61 3.61 -11.40 -5.08
N TYR A 62 3.43 -10.41 -4.21
CA TYR A 62 4.35 -9.29 -4.06
C TYR A 62 4.85 -9.23 -2.63
N GLN A 63 6.05 -8.71 -2.45
CA GLN A 63 6.53 -8.39 -1.11
C GLN A 63 5.78 -7.17 -0.60
N LEU A 64 5.61 -7.06 0.72
CA LEU A 64 5.00 -5.89 1.34
C LEU A 64 6.10 -4.93 1.79
N LYS A 65 6.03 -3.68 1.33
CA LYS A 65 7.08 -2.71 1.59
C LYS A 65 7.27 -2.36 3.06
N MET A 66 6.18 -2.25 3.78
CA MET A 66 6.23 -1.77 5.16
C MET A 66 6.23 -2.89 6.19
N GLU A 67 6.22 -4.13 5.74
CA GLU A 67 6.13 -5.29 6.62
C GLU A 67 7.13 -6.35 6.16
N PRO A 68 8.38 -6.22 6.57
CA PRO A 68 9.42 -7.15 6.13
C PRO A 68 9.06 -8.61 6.41
N GLY A 69 9.28 -9.45 5.42
CA GLY A 69 8.99 -10.87 5.54
C GLY A 69 7.57 -11.26 5.20
N LEU A 70 6.66 -10.31 5.15
CA LEU A 70 5.29 -10.59 4.74
C LEU A 70 5.14 -10.34 3.26
N LYS A 71 4.25 -11.11 2.64
CA LYS A 71 3.93 -11.01 1.22
C LYS A 71 2.43 -10.81 1.07
N PHE A 72 2.02 -10.45 -0.13
CA PHE A 72 0.61 -10.24 -0.43
C PHE A 72 0.28 -10.90 -1.76
N LYS A 73 -0.68 -11.80 -1.73
CA LYS A 73 -1.15 -12.47 -2.95
C LYS A 73 -2.35 -11.70 -3.46
N VAL A 74 -2.21 -11.12 -4.64
CA VAL A 74 -3.25 -10.30 -5.25
C VAL A 74 -4.29 -11.18 -5.93
N ASP A 75 -5.55 -11.01 -5.53
CA ASP A 75 -6.66 -11.67 -6.22
C ASP A 75 -7.11 -10.83 -7.41
N TYR A 76 -7.23 -9.53 -7.22
CA TYR A 76 -7.55 -8.59 -8.30
C TYR A 76 -7.18 -7.17 -7.89
N ILE A 77 -7.10 -6.30 -8.89
CA ILE A 77 -6.84 -4.87 -8.70
C ILE A 77 -8.12 -4.11 -9.01
N ASN A 78 -8.49 -3.19 -8.13
CA ASN A 78 -9.64 -2.32 -8.35
C ASN A 78 -9.20 -0.89 -8.05
N GLY A 79 -9.10 -0.06 -9.10
CA GLY A 79 -8.56 1.28 -8.96
C GLY A 79 -7.12 1.22 -8.48
N VAL A 80 -6.83 1.89 -7.36
CA VAL A 80 -5.47 1.90 -6.79
C VAL A 80 -5.35 0.94 -5.60
N PHE A 81 -6.31 0.04 -5.44
CA PHE A 81 -6.29 -0.93 -4.35
C PHE A 81 -6.11 -2.34 -4.88
N ALA A 82 -5.25 -3.10 -4.21
CA ALA A 82 -5.06 -4.51 -4.47
C ALA A 82 -5.87 -5.29 -3.43
N TRP A 83 -6.73 -6.17 -3.92
CA TRP A 83 -7.53 -7.05 -3.06
C TRP A 83 -6.88 -8.42 -3.05
N GLY A 84 -6.69 -8.97 -1.87
CA GLY A 84 -6.04 -10.27 -1.76
C GLY A 84 -5.78 -10.67 -0.33
N HIS A 85 -4.76 -11.47 -0.14
CA HIS A 85 -4.47 -12.09 1.15
C HIS A 85 -3.00 -11.93 1.52
N ARG A 86 -2.74 -11.69 2.80
CA ARG A 86 -1.38 -11.67 3.31
C ARG A 86 -0.85 -13.11 3.35
N VAL A 87 0.44 -13.23 3.13
CA VAL A 87 1.15 -14.52 3.18
C VAL A 87 2.30 -14.35 4.14
N ASN A 88 2.41 -15.23 5.14
CA ASN A 88 3.45 -15.10 6.16
C ASN A 88 4.76 -15.76 5.73
N LEU A 89 5.74 -15.75 6.64
CA LEU A 89 7.08 -16.29 6.37
C LEU A 89 7.10 -17.79 6.06
N LEU A 90 6.06 -18.50 6.49
CA LEU A 90 5.94 -19.94 6.26
C LEU A 90 5.12 -20.23 5.00
N ASP A 91 4.87 -19.20 4.17
CA ASP A 91 4.07 -19.30 2.96
C ASP A 91 2.61 -19.68 3.24
N GLU A 92 2.13 -19.39 4.44
CA GLU A 92 0.74 -19.61 4.79
C GLU A 92 -0.08 -18.39 4.43
N MET A 93 -1.17 -18.60 3.71
CA MET A 93 -2.06 -17.52 3.30
C MET A 93 -3.11 -17.28 4.37
N TYR A 94 -3.30 -16.01 4.73
CA TYR A 94 -4.36 -15.65 5.68
C TYR A 94 -5.71 -15.76 4.98
N GLU A 95 -6.70 -16.28 5.71
CA GLU A 95 -8.04 -16.46 5.12
C GLU A 95 -8.74 -15.15 4.79
N LYS A 96 -8.50 -14.13 5.61
CA LYS A 96 -9.19 -12.87 5.43
C LYS A 96 -8.69 -12.15 4.18
N GLN A 97 -9.63 -11.81 3.30
CA GLN A 97 -9.32 -10.95 2.16
C GLN A 97 -9.32 -9.49 2.64
N GLU A 98 -8.38 -8.72 2.16
CA GLU A 98 -8.30 -7.30 2.49
C GLU A 98 -7.88 -6.50 1.27
N ALA A 99 -8.11 -5.21 1.32
CA ALA A 99 -7.69 -4.29 0.27
C ALA A 99 -6.57 -3.41 0.81
N ILE A 100 -5.49 -3.31 0.06
CA ILE A 100 -4.38 -2.41 0.41
C ILE A 100 -4.05 -1.51 -0.77
N PRO A 101 -3.53 -0.30 -0.50
CA PRO A 101 -3.07 0.56 -1.60
C PRO A 101 -1.94 -0.12 -2.37
N ILE A 102 -1.93 0.03 -3.68
CA ILE A 102 -0.87 -0.59 -4.51
C ILE A 102 0.51 -0.05 -4.16
N SER A 103 0.59 1.10 -3.51
CA SER A 103 1.86 1.67 -3.06
C SER A 103 2.58 0.78 -2.04
N LEU A 104 1.86 -0.12 -1.38
CA LEU A 104 2.45 -1.03 -0.41
C LEU A 104 3.00 -2.31 -1.05
N LEU A 105 2.71 -2.54 -2.32
CA LEU A 105 3.24 -3.70 -3.03
C LEU A 105 4.68 -3.43 -3.45
N GLY A 106 5.57 -4.32 -3.01
CA GLY A 106 6.98 -4.25 -3.36
C GLY A 106 7.29 -5.09 -4.59
N ASP A 107 8.44 -5.77 -4.55
CA ASP A 107 8.87 -6.56 -5.68
C ASP A 107 7.99 -7.78 -5.88
N GLU A 108 7.73 -8.09 -7.14
CA GLU A 108 7.02 -9.30 -7.52
C GLU A 108 7.90 -10.52 -7.23
N ILE A 109 7.29 -11.54 -6.66
CA ILE A 109 7.97 -12.81 -6.46
C ILE A 109 7.74 -13.65 -7.70
N SER A 110 8.81 -13.98 -8.39
CA SER A 110 8.71 -14.67 -9.68
C SER A 110 8.12 -16.05 -9.52
N SER A 111 7.52 -16.56 -10.60
CA SER A 111 6.99 -17.91 -10.60
C SER A 111 8.03 -18.96 -10.28
N ALA A 112 9.26 -18.73 -10.68
CA ALA A 112 10.36 -19.64 -10.39
C ALA A 112 10.60 -19.78 -8.90
N ASP A 113 10.41 -18.70 -8.16
CA ASP A 113 10.61 -18.71 -6.71
C ASP A 113 9.52 -19.50 -5.98
N LYS A 114 8.39 -19.73 -6.63
CA LYS A 114 7.29 -20.49 -6.05
C LYS A 114 7.43 -21.97 -6.26
N LYS A 115 8.22 -22.32 -7.24
CA LYS A 115 8.44 -23.70 -7.54
C LYS A 115 9.62 -24.20 -6.78
N VAL A 116 9.45 -24.90 -5.89
CA VAL A 116 10.62 -25.39 -5.18
C VAL A 116 10.64 -26.86 -5.15
#